data_056b36883a6956de6672f4f197064917
#
_entry.id   056b36883a6956de6672f4f197064917
#
_cell.length_a   1.000
_cell.length_b   1.000
_cell.length_c   1.000
_cell.angle_alpha   90.00
_cell.angle_beta   90.00
_cell.angle_gamma   90.00
#
_symmetry.space_group_name_H-M   'P 1'
#
loop_
_entity.id
_entity.type
_entity.pdbx_description
1 polymer ?
#
loop_
_entity_poly.entity_id
_entity_poly.type
_entity_poly.pdbx_seq_one_letter_code
_entity_poly.pdbx_strand_id
1 'polypeptide(L)'
;MITTASWRRFAVAAALAAALLPSASAQAAPAASAAAAPHAAPANSCPVVEDHLFAAADRRADLDRITPAPAWRTDCGQLYRADSRPPSTVFEEGFHPKDTLTGQYDIEQYVLVNQPSPYVSTTYDHDLYKTWWKSGWNYYIDAPGGVDVNRTIGDTHKWASQVEVAFPGGIDRSFIVAVCPVDKVRKVEIMNECQDNPYYRPWRENYPG
;
A
#
# COMPACT_ATOMS: atom_id res chain seq x y z
N MET A 1 -23.49 -49.22 -33.26
CA MET A 1 -22.49 -49.95 -34.11
C MET A 1 -21.16 -49.88 -33.40
N ILE A 2 -20.70 -51.07 -33.06
CA ILE A 2 -19.52 -51.42 -32.29
C ILE A 2 -18.37 -51.58 -33.28
N THR A 3 -17.20 -51.05 -33.04
CA THR A 3 -15.95 -51.62 -33.56
C THR A 3 -14.82 -51.41 -32.59
N THR A 4 -14.34 -52.52 -32.13
CA THR A 4 -13.17 -52.84 -31.31
C THR A 4 -11.91 -52.97 -32.18
N ALA A 5 -10.78 -53.00 -31.51
CA ALA A 5 -9.47 -53.58 -31.82
C ALA A 5 -8.36 -52.53 -31.98
N SER A 6 -7.13 -52.71 -31.55
CA SER A 6 -6.40 -53.92 -31.19
C SER A 6 -5.06 -53.53 -30.56
N TRP A 7 -4.62 -54.33 -29.60
CA TRP A 7 -3.31 -54.25 -28.94
C TRP A 7 -2.19 -54.73 -29.88
N ARG A 8 -1.02 -54.08 -29.85
CA ARG A 8 0.27 -54.71 -30.19
C ARG A 8 1.31 -54.40 -29.14
N ARG A 9 1.70 -55.47 -28.45
CA ARG A 9 2.92 -55.53 -27.60
C ARG A 9 4.11 -55.77 -28.51
N PHE A 10 5.21 -55.07 -28.29
CA PHE A 10 6.54 -55.49 -28.69
C PHE A 10 7.47 -55.45 -27.49
N ALA A 11 7.95 -56.62 -27.11
CA ALA A 11 9.07 -56.84 -26.21
C ALA A 11 10.32 -56.93 -27.06
N VAL A 12 11.39 -56.24 -26.69
CA VAL A 12 12.74 -56.53 -27.19
C VAL A 12 13.75 -56.39 -26.04
N ALA A 13 14.63 -57.35 -26.06
CA ALA A 13 15.57 -57.89 -25.13
C ALA A 13 16.64 -56.92 -24.61
N ALA A 14 17.17 -57.30 -23.44
CA ALA A 14 18.36 -56.81 -22.78
C ALA A 14 19.64 -57.14 -23.51
N ALA A 15 20.58 -56.18 -23.50
CA ALA A 15 22.02 -56.46 -23.73
C ALA A 15 22.82 -55.78 -22.62
N LEU A 16 23.44 -56.57 -21.75
CA LEU A 16 24.47 -56.13 -20.78
C LEU A 16 25.77 -55.90 -21.52
N ALA A 17 26.32 -54.73 -21.41
CA ALA A 17 27.73 -54.44 -21.73
C ALA A 17 28.38 -53.90 -20.46
N ALA A 18 29.30 -54.69 -19.89
CA ALA A 18 30.15 -54.27 -18.79
C ALA A 18 31.32 -53.42 -19.34
N ALA A 19 31.41 -52.18 -18.95
CA ALA A 19 32.54 -51.29 -19.23
C ALA A 19 33.31 -51.02 -17.93
N LEU A 20 34.57 -51.43 -17.90
CA LEU A 20 35.56 -51.16 -16.89
C LEU A 20 35.92 -49.64 -16.94
N LEU A 21 35.71 -48.92 -15.86
CA LEU A 21 36.09 -47.54 -15.70
C LEU A 21 37.44 -47.44 -14.96
N PRO A 22 38.39 -46.62 -15.41
CA PRO A 22 39.62 -46.34 -14.65
C PRO A 22 39.32 -45.37 -13.51
N SER A 23 39.83 -45.67 -12.32
CA SER A 23 39.80 -44.82 -11.14
C SER A 23 40.65 -43.56 -11.34
N ALA A 24 39.99 -42.41 -11.49
CA ALA A 24 40.66 -41.13 -11.46
C ALA A 24 40.69 -40.60 -10.03
N SER A 25 41.91 -40.39 -9.52
CA SER A 25 42.18 -39.77 -8.23
C SER A 25 41.73 -38.30 -8.26
N ALA A 26 40.68 -37.97 -7.51
CA ALA A 26 40.25 -36.57 -7.36
C ALA A 26 41.17 -35.84 -6.40
N GLN A 27 42.00 -34.91 -6.90
CA GLN A 27 42.71 -33.94 -6.10
C GLN A 27 41.68 -32.94 -5.54
N ALA A 28 41.64 -32.80 -4.22
CA ALA A 28 40.85 -31.80 -3.54
C ALA A 28 41.42 -30.40 -3.81
N ALA A 29 40.67 -29.55 -4.49
CA ALA A 29 40.95 -28.13 -4.61
C ALA A 29 40.70 -27.43 -3.26
N PRO A 30 41.52 -26.42 -2.88
CA PRO A 30 41.29 -25.67 -1.65
C PRO A 30 39.97 -24.95 -1.71
N ALA A 31 39.14 -25.08 -0.65
CA ALA A 31 37.93 -24.39 -0.48
C ALA A 31 38.15 -22.86 -0.45
N ALA A 32 37.76 -22.17 -1.51
CA ALA A 32 37.68 -20.72 -1.50
C ALA A 32 36.66 -20.30 -0.44
N SER A 33 37.12 -19.53 0.55
CA SER A 33 36.24 -18.91 1.55
C SER A 33 35.21 -18.06 0.83
N ALA A 34 33.95 -18.50 0.81
CA ALA A 34 32.86 -17.73 0.31
C ALA A 34 32.70 -16.52 1.24
N ALA A 35 33.06 -15.34 0.75
CA ALA A 35 32.69 -14.09 1.39
C ALA A 35 31.16 -14.08 1.53
N ALA A 36 30.68 -13.93 2.76
CA ALA A 36 29.23 -13.82 3.02
C ALA A 36 28.69 -12.64 2.19
N ALA A 37 27.80 -12.94 1.27
CA ALA A 37 27.06 -11.91 0.56
C ALA A 37 26.31 -11.04 1.61
N PRO A 38 26.31 -9.72 1.45
CA PRO A 38 25.51 -8.87 2.34
C PRO A 38 24.09 -9.39 2.32
N HIS A 39 23.54 -9.61 3.52
CA HIS A 39 22.15 -10.03 3.67
C HIS A 39 21.29 -8.93 3.09
N ALA A 40 20.75 -9.13 1.89
CA ALA A 40 19.69 -8.28 1.38
C ALA A 40 18.54 -8.33 2.40
N ALA A 41 18.16 -7.18 2.93
CA ALA A 41 16.98 -7.07 3.77
C ALA A 41 15.79 -7.71 3.04
N PRO A 42 14.88 -8.40 3.75
CA PRO A 42 13.74 -9.02 3.11
C PRO A 42 12.97 -7.93 2.35
N ALA A 43 12.71 -8.18 1.07
CA ALA A 43 12.11 -7.23 0.12
C ALA A 43 10.70 -6.71 0.49
N ASN A 44 10.21 -7.02 1.70
CA ASN A 44 8.85 -6.74 2.19
C ASN A 44 8.81 -5.97 3.53
N SER A 45 9.93 -5.47 4.04
CA SER A 45 9.87 -4.62 5.24
C SER A 45 9.42 -3.21 4.87
N CYS A 46 8.39 -2.69 5.57
CA CYS A 46 7.99 -1.30 5.43
C CYS A 46 9.12 -0.40 6.00
N PRO A 47 9.71 0.50 5.20
CA PRO A 47 10.71 1.43 5.71
C PRO A 47 10.12 2.32 6.81
N VAL A 48 10.86 2.52 7.89
CA VAL A 48 10.46 3.48 8.94
C VAL A 48 10.77 4.89 8.46
N VAL A 49 9.74 5.71 8.32
CA VAL A 49 9.86 7.14 7.96
C VAL A 49 9.69 7.96 9.23
N GLU A 50 10.78 8.53 9.74
CA GLU A 50 10.77 9.36 10.97
C GLU A 50 10.12 10.74 10.76
N ASP A 51 10.20 11.25 9.55
CA ASP A 51 9.55 12.52 9.20
C ASP A 51 8.04 12.31 9.00
N HIS A 52 7.27 12.57 10.03
CA HIS A 52 5.81 12.39 10.00
C HIS A 52 5.06 13.33 9.05
N LEU A 53 5.75 14.35 8.49
CA LEU A 53 5.24 15.18 7.40
C LEU A 53 5.82 14.82 6.04
N PHE A 54 6.47 13.66 5.89
CA PHE A 54 7.08 13.24 4.63
C PHE A 54 6.08 13.21 3.47
N ALA A 55 4.86 12.73 3.71
CA ALA A 55 3.81 12.66 2.70
C ALA A 55 2.95 13.94 2.60
N ALA A 56 3.22 14.97 3.41
CA ALA A 56 2.35 16.13 3.53
C ALA A 56 2.39 17.05 2.30
N ALA A 57 1.22 17.44 1.81
CA ALA A 57 1.05 18.50 0.81
C ALA A 57 1.33 19.90 1.39
N ASP A 58 1.10 20.09 2.70
CA ASP A 58 1.37 21.32 3.46
C ASP A 58 2.19 20.99 4.71
N ARG A 59 3.48 21.25 4.66
CA ARG A 59 4.42 20.96 5.75
C ARG A 59 4.38 21.94 6.92
N ARG A 60 3.43 22.89 6.94
CA ARG A 60 3.25 23.85 8.03
C ARG A 60 2.44 23.29 9.21
N ALA A 61 1.95 22.06 9.11
CA ALA A 61 1.27 21.41 10.22
C ALA A 61 2.20 21.31 11.44
N ASP A 62 1.71 21.73 12.59
CA ASP A 62 2.43 21.72 13.87
C ASP A 62 2.13 20.43 14.62
N LEU A 63 3.03 19.45 14.53
CA LEU A 63 2.85 18.12 15.10
C LEU A 63 2.78 18.13 16.64
N ASP A 64 3.38 19.11 17.29
CA ASP A 64 3.38 19.25 18.76
C ASP A 64 2.00 19.64 19.31
N ARG A 65 1.12 20.14 18.44
CA ARG A 65 -0.28 20.47 18.80
C ARG A 65 -1.21 19.28 18.74
N ILE A 66 -0.79 18.13 18.20
CA ILE A 66 -1.65 16.96 18.06
C ILE A 66 -1.95 16.36 19.43
N THR A 67 -3.24 16.24 19.75
CA THR A 67 -3.72 15.65 21.00
C THR A 67 -4.85 14.63 20.71
N PRO A 68 -4.93 13.54 21.52
CA PRO A 68 -3.88 13.01 22.39
C PRO A 68 -2.63 12.65 21.61
N ALA A 69 -1.55 12.23 22.29
CA ALA A 69 -0.30 11.82 21.63
C ALA A 69 -0.59 10.80 20.50
N PRO A 70 -0.17 11.07 19.27
CA PRO A 70 -0.57 10.28 18.11
C PRO A 70 0.09 8.90 18.09
N ALA A 71 -0.67 7.87 17.80
CA ALA A 71 -0.16 6.57 17.40
C ALA A 71 0.15 6.60 15.90
N TRP A 72 1.41 6.83 15.54
CA TRP A 72 1.82 6.86 14.15
C TRP A 72 1.70 5.49 13.49
N ARG A 73 1.24 5.48 12.24
CA ARG A 73 1.18 4.31 11.40
C ARG A 73 2.60 3.88 11.01
N THR A 74 2.86 2.56 11.07
CA THR A 74 4.18 1.97 10.81
C THR A 74 4.18 0.93 9.69
N ASP A 75 3.01 0.66 9.09
CA ASP A 75 2.88 -0.25 7.95
C ASP A 75 2.84 0.50 6.62
N CYS A 76 2.92 -0.26 5.51
CA CYS A 76 2.86 0.25 4.15
C CYS A 76 1.59 -0.23 3.41
N GLY A 77 0.52 -0.55 4.14
CA GLY A 77 -0.74 -0.97 3.53
C GLY A 77 -1.30 0.08 2.58
N GLN A 78 -1.93 -0.37 1.51
CA GLN A 78 -2.66 0.52 0.62
C GLN A 78 -3.73 1.27 1.40
N LEU A 79 -3.86 2.57 1.15
CA LEU A 79 -4.91 3.42 1.70
C LEU A 79 -5.84 3.91 0.61
N TYR A 80 -7.05 4.29 1.03
CA TYR A 80 -8.10 4.74 0.12
C TYR A 80 -8.75 6.01 0.62
N ARG A 81 -9.31 6.79 -0.31
CA ARG A 81 -10.10 7.98 0.03
C ARG A 81 -11.21 8.20 -0.98
N ALA A 82 -12.45 8.19 -0.52
CA ALA A 82 -13.59 8.69 -1.29
C ALA A 82 -13.60 10.22 -1.27
N ASP A 83 -13.55 10.86 -2.44
CA ASP A 83 -13.51 12.33 -2.56
C ASP A 83 -14.36 12.81 -3.74
N SER A 84 -14.87 14.05 -3.66
CA SER A 84 -15.72 14.64 -4.72
C SER A 84 -14.92 15.44 -5.74
N ARG A 85 -13.67 15.76 -5.46
CA ARG A 85 -12.79 16.47 -6.38
C ARG A 85 -12.37 15.54 -7.52
N PRO A 86 -12.38 16.01 -8.78
CA PRO A 86 -11.99 15.21 -9.93
C PRO A 86 -10.47 14.98 -9.96
N PRO A 87 -10.00 13.94 -10.71
CA PRO A 87 -8.57 13.65 -10.85
C PRO A 87 -7.78 14.83 -11.41
N SER A 88 -8.34 15.66 -12.29
CA SER A 88 -7.68 16.87 -12.80
C SER A 88 -7.26 17.86 -11.71
N THR A 89 -7.97 17.88 -10.57
CA THR A 89 -7.60 18.70 -9.41
C THR A 89 -6.65 17.94 -8.49
N VAL A 90 -7.01 16.72 -8.11
CA VAL A 90 -6.28 15.97 -7.08
C VAL A 90 -4.89 15.53 -7.58
N PHE A 91 -4.74 15.19 -8.85
CA PHE A 91 -3.43 14.83 -9.41
C PHE A 91 -2.49 16.03 -9.55
N GLU A 92 -3.03 17.25 -9.67
CA GLU A 92 -2.20 18.47 -9.73
C GLU A 92 -1.84 19.00 -8.35
N GLU A 93 -2.76 18.96 -7.39
CA GLU A 93 -2.65 19.64 -6.12
C GLU A 93 -2.37 18.71 -4.93
N GLY A 94 -2.72 17.42 -5.02
CA GLY A 94 -2.77 16.53 -3.88
C GLY A 94 -4.01 16.75 -3.02
N PHE A 95 -3.99 16.24 -1.81
CA PHE A 95 -5.02 16.44 -0.81
C PHE A 95 -4.57 17.42 0.26
N HIS A 96 -5.01 18.66 0.16
CA HIS A 96 -4.75 19.66 1.20
C HIS A 96 -5.77 19.60 2.33
N PRO A 97 -5.34 19.81 3.59
CA PRO A 97 -6.24 19.95 4.73
C PRO A 97 -7.03 21.27 4.65
N LYS A 98 -8.11 21.34 5.42
CA LYS A 98 -8.96 22.56 5.44
C LYS A 98 -8.33 23.71 6.18
N ASP A 99 -7.55 23.46 7.23
CA ASP A 99 -6.89 24.50 8.03
C ASP A 99 -5.68 23.91 8.75
N THR A 100 -4.50 24.20 8.21
CA THR A 100 -3.22 23.75 8.77
C THR A 100 -2.75 24.64 9.93
N LEU A 101 -3.12 25.90 9.99
CA LEU A 101 -2.54 26.86 10.93
C LEU A 101 -3.36 27.02 12.21
N THR A 102 -4.69 27.19 12.06
CA THR A 102 -5.58 27.50 13.18
C THR A 102 -6.60 26.41 13.47
N GLY A 103 -6.61 25.35 12.65
CA GLY A 103 -7.58 24.26 12.73
C GLY A 103 -7.51 23.43 14.00
N GLN A 104 -8.45 22.50 14.10
CA GLN A 104 -8.57 21.60 15.24
C GLN A 104 -7.52 20.49 15.19
N TYR A 105 -6.56 20.51 16.13
CA TYR A 105 -5.50 19.52 16.24
C TYR A 105 -5.84 18.34 17.19
N ASP A 106 -6.90 18.47 17.98
CA ASP A 106 -7.42 17.34 18.76
C ASP A 106 -8.08 16.33 17.84
N ILE A 107 -7.53 15.11 17.78
CA ILE A 107 -7.96 14.04 16.87
C ILE A 107 -9.38 13.57 17.19
N GLU A 108 -9.74 13.48 18.47
CA GLU A 108 -11.07 13.07 18.86
C GLU A 108 -12.12 14.09 18.39
N GLN A 109 -11.86 15.39 18.59
CA GLN A 109 -12.74 16.45 18.10
C GLN A 109 -12.80 16.49 16.56
N TYR A 110 -11.67 16.31 15.88
CA TYR A 110 -11.64 16.20 14.43
C TYR A 110 -12.55 15.08 13.93
N VAL A 111 -12.40 13.86 14.47
CA VAL A 111 -13.16 12.67 14.06
C VAL A 111 -14.64 12.79 14.40
N LEU A 112 -14.97 13.29 15.58
CA LEU A 112 -16.36 13.32 16.06
C LEU A 112 -17.18 14.50 15.54
N VAL A 113 -16.55 15.66 15.30
CA VAL A 113 -17.22 16.92 15.00
C VAL A 113 -16.98 17.40 13.57
N ASN A 114 -15.94 16.88 12.89
CA ASN A 114 -15.59 17.23 11.50
C ASN A 114 -15.37 18.75 11.28
N GLN A 115 -14.64 19.38 12.17
CA GLN A 115 -14.24 20.79 12.07
C GLN A 115 -13.08 20.98 11.08
N PRO A 116 -12.83 22.22 10.59
CA PRO A 116 -11.58 22.53 9.90
C PRO A 116 -10.39 22.11 10.75
N SER A 117 -9.48 21.37 10.14
CA SER A 117 -8.38 20.70 10.83
C SER A 117 -7.16 20.58 9.91
N PRO A 118 -5.97 20.30 10.45
CA PRO A 118 -4.78 20.02 9.66
C PRO A 118 -4.79 18.64 9.01
N TYR A 119 -5.83 17.85 9.17
CA TYR A 119 -5.86 16.45 8.74
C TYR A 119 -6.57 16.23 7.42
N VAL A 120 -6.08 15.23 6.68
CA VAL A 120 -6.77 14.58 5.56
C VAL A 120 -7.02 13.12 5.93
N SER A 121 -8.29 12.72 5.92
CA SER A 121 -8.73 11.35 6.24
C SER A 121 -8.47 10.40 5.08
N THR A 122 -7.95 9.23 5.41
CA THR A 122 -7.88 8.04 4.54
C THR A 122 -8.36 6.82 5.30
N THR A 123 -8.46 5.68 4.66
CA THR A 123 -8.90 4.44 5.28
C THR A 123 -8.14 3.24 4.73
N TYR A 124 -8.03 2.18 5.54
CA TYR A 124 -7.61 0.85 5.08
C TYR A 124 -8.74 0.10 4.35
N ASP A 125 -10.01 0.47 4.59
CA ASP A 125 -11.15 -0.18 3.98
C ASP A 125 -11.35 0.31 2.54
N HIS A 126 -10.99 -0.53 1.57
CA HIS A 126 -11.23 -0.25 0.15
C HIS A 126 -12.71 0.07 -0.12
N ASP A 127 -13.62 -0.62 0.55
CA ASP A 127 -15.05 -0.55 0.28
C ASP A 127 -15.77 0.60 0.98
N LEU A 128 -15.06 1.41 1.78
CA LEU A 128 -15.64 2.57 2.45
C LEU A 128 -16.29 3.56 1.48
N TYR A 129 -15.82 3.64 0.23
CA TYR A 129 -16.44 4.47 -0.80
C TYR A 129 -17.91 4.12 -1.05
N LYS A 130 -18.35 2.88 -0.79
CA LYS A 130 -19.76 2.46 -0.91
C LYS A 130 -20.66 3.19 0.08
N THR A 131 -20.11 3.56 1.23
CA THR A 131 -20.77 4.43 2.21
C THR A 131 -20.75 5.89 1.76
N TRP A 132 -19.66 6.35 1.19
CA TRP A 132 -19.42 7.71 0.71
C TRP A 132 -19.62 7.84 -0.82
N TRP A 133 -20.43 6.99 -1.42
CA TRP A 133 -20.62 6.85 -2.88
C TRP A 133 -20.97 8.15 -3.61
N LYS A 134 -21.57 9.15 -2.91
CA LYS A 134 -21.88 10.47 -3.48
C LYS A 134 -20.64 11.27 -3.83
N SER A 135 -19.48 10.94 -3.25
CA SER A 135 -18.20 11.55 -3.57
C SER A 135 -17.83 11.37 -5.05
N GLY A 136 -18.14 10.20 -5.60
CA GLY A 136 -17.99 9.94 -7.03
C GLY A 136 -16.63 9.44 -7.47
N TRP A 137 -15.62 9.51 -6.62
CA TRP A 137 -14.26 9.03 -6.90
C TRP A 137 -13.72 8.25 -5.69
N ASN A 138 -12.99 7.15 -5.96
CA ASN A 138 -12.20 6.45 -4.95
C ASN A 138 -10.74 6.53 -5.33
N TYR A 139 -9.93 7.20 -4.51
CA TYR A 139 -8.50 7.39 -4.71
C TYR A 139 -7.71 6.31 -4.00
N TYR A 140 -6.66 5.84 -4.66
CA TYR A 140 -5.69 4.85 -4.18
C TYR A 140 -4.43 5.60 -3.75
N ILE A 141 -3.99 5.40 -2.51
CA ILE A 141 -2.93 6.18 -1.89
C ILE A 141 -1.84 5.24 -1.37
N ASP A 142 -0.61 5.51 -1.74
CA ASP A 142 0.59 4.83 -1.26
C ASP A 142 1.51 5.85 -0.56
N ALA A 143 1.15 6.17 0.68
CA ALA A 143 1.86 7.15 1.50
C ALA A 143 2.36 6.52 2.81
N PRO A 144 3.59 6.81 3.27
CA PRO A 144 4.03 6.42 4.60
C PRO A 144 3.47 7.33 5.67
N GLY A 145 3.48 6.86 6.91
CA GLY A 145 3.07 7.64 8.07
C GLY A 145 1.55 7.82 8.16
N GLY A 146 1.13 8.96 8.70
CA GLY A 146 -0.23 9.23 9.11
C GLY A 146 -0.50 8.74 10.53
N VAL A 147 -1.53 9.26 11.16
CA VAL A 147 -1.99 8.90 12.50
C VAL A 147 -3.05 7.82 12.40
N ASP A 148 -2.81 6.67 13.01
CA ASP A 148 -3.82 5.63 13.18
C ASP A 148 -4.83 6.10 14.23
N VAL A 149 -6.02 6.44 13.79
CA VAL A 149 -7.05 7.04 14.65
C VAL A 149 -7.49 6.08 15.73
N ASN A 150 -7.79 4.83 15.38
CA ASN A 150 -8.27 3.85 16.36
C ASN A 150 -7.22 3.52 17.41
N ARG A 151 -5.94 3.50 17.05
CA ARG A 151 -4.85 3.32 18.02
C ARG A 151 -4.61 4.55 18.88
N THR A 152 -4.99 5.73 18.41
CA THR A 152 -4.79 7.00 19.12
C THR A 152 -5.91 7.28 20.12
N ILE A 153 -7.18 7.13 19.73
CA ILE A 153 -8.36 7.48 20.55
C ILE A 153 -9.23 6.28 20.93
N GLY A 154 -8.78 5.06 20.61
CA GLY A 154 -9.55 3.82 20.84
C GLY A 154 -10.50 3.50 19.70
N ASP A 155 -11.03 2.28 19.71
CA ASP A 155 -11.87 1.71 18.64
C ASP A 155 -13.37 1.64 19.01
N THR A 156 -13.78 2.37 20.04
CA THR A 156 -15.17 2.38 20.54
C THR A 156 -15.98 3.60 20.09
N HIS A 157 -15.36 4.55 19.39
CA HIS A 157 -16.05 5.72 18.86
C HIS A 157 -16.94 5.35 17.65
N LYS A 158 -17.93 6.22 17.37
CA LYS A 158 -18.97 5.95 16.34
C LYS A 158 -18.44 5.69 14.92
N TRP A 159 -17.20 6.09 14.61
CA TRP A 159 -16.59 5.95 13.31
C TRP A 159 -15.44 4.92 13.27
N ALA A 160 -15.23 4.17 14.35
CA ALA A 160 -14.11 3.22 14.45
C ALA A 160 -14.07 2.19 13.32
N SER A 161 -15.24 1.79 12.79
CA SER A 161 -15.34 0.87 11.65
C SER A 161 -14.77 1.43 10.34
N GLN A 162 -14.48 2.73 10.26
CA GLN A 162 -13.86 3.33 9.08
C GLN A 162 -12.34 3.10 9.02
N VAL A 163 -11.73 2.54 10.07
CA VAL A 163 -10.28 2.26 10.19
C VAL A 163 -9.43 3.39 9.62
N GLU A 164 -9.71 4.60 10.13
CA GLU A 164 -9.16 5.84 9.60
C GLU A 164 -7.67 6.00 9.88
N VAL A 165 -6.95 6.50 8.87
CA VAL A 165 -5.61 7.07 9.01
C VAL A 165 -5.68 8.55 8.64
N ALA A 166 -5.37 9.43 9.58
CA ALA A 166 -5.40 10.88 9.42
C ALA A 166 -4.00 11.42 9.11
N PHE A 167 -3.85 12.13 7.99
CA PHE A 167 -2.58 12.70 7.56
C PHE A 167 -2.50 14.18 7.94
N PRO A 168 -1.66 14.57 8.92
CA PRO A 168 -1.41 15.97 9.20
C PRO A 168 -0.67 16.62 8.03
N GLY A 169 -1.12 17.81 7.63
CA GLY A 169 -0.59 18.52 6.45
C GLY A 169 -1.12 17.96 5.11
N GLY A 170 -1.99 16.94 5.14
CA GLY A 170 -2.57 16.36 3.92
C GLY A 170 -1.65 15.38 3.22
N ILE A 171 -1.85 15.17 1.92
CA ILE A 171 -1.14 14.16 1.13
C ILE A 171 -0.69 14.80 -0.20
N ASP A 172 0.61 14.86 -0.43
CA ASP A 172 1.18 15.33 -1.68
C ASP A 172 0.80 14.42 -2.85
N ARG A 173 0.64 15.02 -4.03
CA ARG A 173 0.22 14.31 -5.25
C ARG A 173 1.09 13.12 -5.60
N SER A 174 2.37 13.15 -5.26
CA SER A 174 3.31 12.07 -5.56
C SER A 174 3.02 10.76 -4.80
N PHE A 175 2.16 10.78 -3.79
CA PHE A 175 1.72 9.60 -3.04
C PHE A 175 0.35 9.07 -3.45
N ILE A 176 -0.31 9.70 -4.42
CA ILE A 176 -1.59 9.27 -4.96
C ILE A 176 -1.31 8.39 -6.18
N VAL A 177 -1.69 7.12 -6.14
CA VAL A 177 -1.37 6.13 -7.17
C VAL A 177 -2.31 6.26 -8.36
N ALA A 178 -3.61 6.23 -8.08
CA ALA A 178 -4.65 6.14 -9.10
C ALA A 178 -6.00 6.61 -8.53
N VAL A 179 -7.00 6.68 -9.39
CA VAL A 179 -8.39 6.93 -9.01
C VAL A 179 -9.34 6.13 -9.87
N CYS A 180 -10.42 5.63 -9.28
CA CYS A 180 -11.52 5.04 -10.02
C CYS A 180 -12.80 5.86 -9.83
N PRO A 181 -13.59 6.13 -10.89
CA PRO A 181 -14.90 6.71 -10.74
C PRO A 181 -15.86 5.71 -10.11
N VAL A 182 -16.81 6.20 -9.33
CA VAL A 182 -17.81 5.38 -8.65
C VAL A 182 -19.15 5.54 -9.33
N ASP A 183 -19.75 4.43 -9.80
CA ASP A 183 -21.13 4.38 -10.22
C ASP A 183 -22.06 4.68 -9.02
N LYS A 184 -22.70 5.84 -9.02
CA LYS A 184 -23.51 6.31 -7.89
C LYS A 184 -24.82 5.54 -7.69
N VAL A 185 -25.23 4.76 -8.67
CA VAL A 185 -26.45 3.91 -8.61
C VAL A 185 -26.10 2.53 -8.06
N ARG A 186 -25.09 1.91 -8.65
CA ARG A 186 -24.63 0.55 -8.26
C ARG A 186 -23.74 0.57 -7.04
N LYS A 187 -23.11 1.70 -6.71
CA LYS A 187 -22.11 1.88 -5.65
C LYS A 187 -20.90 0.96 -5.86
N VAL A 188 -20.41 0.90 -7.09
CA VAL A 188 -19.22 0.13 -7.47
C VAL A 188 -18.27 1.02 -8.28
N GLU A 189 -17.01 0.71 -8.22
CA GLU A 189 -16.00 1.35 -9.09
C GLU A 189 -16.21 0.95 -10.55
N ILE A 190 -16.01 1.91 -11.46
CA ILE A 190 -16.04 1.69 -12.90
C ILE A 190 -14.60 1.38 -13.34
N MET A 191 -14.18 0.13 -13.17
CA MET A 191 -12.78 -0.30 -13.28
C MET A 191 -12.12 0.04 -14.62
N ASN A 192 -12.85 0.04 -15.72
CA ASN A 192 -12.35 0.38 -17.04
C ASN A 192 -12.16 1.89 -17.27
N GLU A 193 -12.58 2.71 -16.32
CA GLU A 193 -12.43 4.17 -16.32
C GLU A 193 -11.44 4.67 -15.26
N CYS A 194 -10.77 3.75 -14.55
CA CYS A 194 -9.71 4.12 -13.61
C CYS A 194 -8.57 4.83 -14.34
N GLN A 195 -7.96 5.77 -13.66
CA GLN A 195 -6.88 6.61 -14.18
C GLN A 195 -5.68 6.53 -13.26
N ASP A 196 -4.52 6.25 -13.83
CA ASP A 196 -3.24 6.33 -13.13
C ASP A 196 -2.82 7.79 -12.96
N ASN A 197 -2.20 8.10 -11.82
CA ASN A 197 -1.67 9.43 -11.59
C ASN A 197 -0.27 9.57 -12.23
N PRO A 198 -0.09 10.47 -13.21
CA PRO A 198 1.20 10.65 -13.87
C PRO A 198 2.29 11.23 -12.95
N TYR A 199 1.90 11.77 -11.80
CA TYR A 199 2.82 12.36 -10.82
C TYR A 199 3.19 11.40 -9.69
N TYR A 200 2.60 10.20 -9.63
CA TYR A 200 2.92 9.21 -8.61
C TYR A 200 4.42 8.85 -8.65
N ARG A 201 5.02 8.74 -7.47
CA ARG A 201 6.42 8.32 -7.29
C ARG A 201 6.47 7.26 -6.19
N PRO A 202 6.89 6.03 -6.50
CA PRO A 202 7.06 4.97 -5.51
C PRO A 202 8.09 5.40 -4.44
N TRP A 203 7.61 5.79 -3.27
CA TRP A 203 8.46 6.38 -2.23
C TRP A 203 9.44 5.38 -1.62
N ARG A 204 9.10 4.08 -1.63
CA ARG A 204 9.95 3.01 -1.08
C ARG A 204 11.26 2.85 -1.85
N GLU A 205 11.29 3.18 -3.13
CA GLU A 205 12.50 3.11 -3.96
C GLU A 205 13.58 4.10 -3.49
N ASN A 206 13.16 5.19 -2.86
CA ASN A 206 14.04 6.24 -2.36
C ASN A 206 14.30 6.13 -0.85
N TYR A 207 13.76 5.11 -0.21
CA TYR A 207 13.89 4.86 1.23
C TYR A 207 14.42 3.43 1.44
N PRO A 208 15.73 3.18 1.18
CA PRO A 208 16.34 1.88 1.49
C PRO A 208 16.31 1.72 3.01
N GLY A 209 15.56 0.70 3.49
CA GLY A 209 15.49 0.31 4.90
C GLY A 209 16.81 -0.23 5.43
#